data_60d019484e06ba23e0ca72608ad9fbf0
#
_entry.id   60d019484e06ba23e0ca72608ad9fbf0
#
_cell.length_a   1.000
_cell.length_b   1.000
_cell.length_c   1.000
_cell.angle_alpha   90.00
_cell.angle_beta   90.00
_cell.angle_gamma   90.00
#
_symmetry.space_group_name_H-M   'P 1'
#
loop_
_entity.id
_entity.type
_entity.pdbx_description
1 polymer ?
#
loop_
_entity_poly.entity_id
_entity_poly.type
_entity_poly.pdbx_seq_one_letter_code
_entity_poly.pdbx_strand_id
1 'polypeptide(L)'
;LKLIALRSVGFNHIDTDYCKEHNIAVVNSPGYGNITVAEFALALLLNVARKVTESYTDYKNGCVKPENLIGTELCGKTVGIVGLGAIGSAFAKIAHGLSMNILGFDKYEKEELKQNYGVKYTDFDTLLKESDFISIHAPLTKDNYHMFDEESFKKMKKTAIIVNTGRGELIDTKALYDAIVNKQIAGAGLDVLEKEETITDFDYIVGLNRLDKFTLEQTIINSQLFRLDNVIVTPHTAFNSREAIQRILQTTMSNINEFSSGNIQNNVIKI
;
A
#
# COMPACT_ATOMS: atom_id res chain seq x y z
N LEU A 1 7.98 21.30 -24.86
CA LEU A 1 7.34 21.12 -23.59
C LEU A 1 8.13 21.88 -22.52
N LYS A 2 7.46 22.54 -21.56
CA LYS A 2 8.13 23.29 -20.50
C LYS A 2 7.73 22.80 -19.10
N LEU A 3 6.55 22.19 -18.97
CA LEU A 3 6.02 21.71 -17.71
C LEU A 3 5.30 20.37 -17.91
N ILE A 4 5.51 19.45 -16.97
CA ILE A 4 4.71 18.27 -16.72
C ILE A 4 4.10 18.44 -15.33
N ALA A 5 2.79 18.57 -15.22
CA ALA A 5 2.07 18.68 -13.95
C ALA A 5 1.37 17.36 -13.62
N LEU A 6 1.88 16.63 -12.65
CA LEU A 6 1.38 15.31 -12.26
C LEU A 6 0.22 15.42 -11.29
N ARG A 7 -0.81 14.61 -11.52
CA ARG A 7 -1.96 14.42 -10.63
C ARG A 7 -1.72 13.29 -9.61
N SER A 8 -0.46 13.04 -9.28
CA SER A 8 -0.03 11.96 -8.38
C SER A 8 1.10 12.45 -7.46
N VAL A 9 1.39 11.70 -6.41
CA VAL A 9 2.61 11.86 -5.62
C VAL A 9 3.78 11.20 -6.33
N GLY A 10 3.56 9.96 -6.81
CA GLY A 10 4.58 9.19 -7.53
C GLY A 10 4.86 9.76 -8.92
N PHE A 11 6.11 9.69 -9.35
CA PHE A 11 6.59 10.18 -10.65
C PHE A 11 7.53 9.18 -11.35
N ASN A 12 7.50 7.91 -10.94
CA ASN A 12 8.39 6.86 -11.44
C ASN A 12 8.23 6.58 -12.96
N HIS A 13 7.09 6.96 -13.54
CA HIS A 13 6.80 6.86 -14.97
C HIS A 13 7.34 8.02 -15.81
N ILE A 14 8.01 8.99 -15.18
CA ILE A 14 8.61 10.14 -15.84
C ILE A 14 10.12 9.95 -15.91
N ASP A 15 10.68 10.11 -17.12
CA ASP A 15 12.13 10.21 -17.31
C ASP A 15 12.62 11.58 -16.82
N THR A 16 13.00 11.60 -15.54
CA THR A 16 13.43 12.82 -14.85
C THR A 16 14.78 13.34 -15.37
N ASP A 17 15.65 12.45 -15.84
CA ASP A 17 16.96 12.83 -16.38
C ASP A 17 16.78 13.52 -17.73
N TYR A 18 15.97 12.97 -18.62
CA TYR A 18 15.59 13.62 -19.86
C TYR A 18 14.94 14.99 -19.60
N CYS A 19 14.01 15.07 -18.66
CA CYS A 19 13.35 16.34 -18.33
C CYS A 19 14.35 17.38 -17.84
N LYS A 20 15.32 16.98 -17.02
CA LYS A 20 16.38 17.87 -16.52
C LYS A 20 17.28 18.38 -17.64
N GLU A 21 17.73 17.50 -18.53
CA GLU A 21 18.57 17.86 -19.69
C GLU A 21 17.87 18.85 -20.65
N HIS A 22 16.54 18.74 -20.77
CA HIS A 22 15.74 19.56 -21.68
C HIS A 22 15.05 20.74 -21.00
N ASN A 23 15.40 21.06 -19.75
CA ASN A 23 14.80 22.15 -18.96
C ASN A 23 13.27 22.07 -18.89
N ILE A 24 12.72 20.86 -18.72
CA ILE A 24 11.29 20.60 -18.50
C ILE A 24 11.04 20.49 -17.01
N ALA A 25 10.26 21.39 -16.43
CA ALA A 25 9.86 21.28 -15.02
C ALA A 25 8.89 20.12 -14.83
N VAL A 26 9.07 19.35 -13.76
CA VAL A 26 8.13 18.29 -13.38
C VAL A 26 7.63 18.58 -11.97
N VAL A 27 6.34 18.80 -11.82
CA VAL A 27 5.70 19.08 -10.53
C VAL A 27 4.68 18.01 -10.19
N ASN A 28 4.59 17.66 -8.92
CA ASN A 28 3.64 16.65 -8.45
C ASN A 28 2.61 17.23 -7.48
N SER A 29 1.69 16.39 -7.00
CA SER A 29 0.66 16.78 -6.04
C SER A 29 0.89 16.04 -4.71
N PRO A 30 1.76 16.54 -3.81
CA PRO A 30 2.02 15.89 -2.54
C PRO A 30 0.87 16.02 -1.54
N GLY A 31 0.74 15.08 -0.61
CA GLY A 31 -0.09 15.20 0.58
C GLY A 31 -1.61 15.07 0.40
N TYR A 32 -2.12 14.90 -0.81
CA TYR A 32 -3.56 14.85 -1.05
C TYR A 32 -4.26 13.64 -0.43
N GLY A 33 -3.57 12.52 -0.31
CA GLY A 33 -4.14 11.22 0.03
C GLY A 33 -3.81 10.70 1.42
N ASN A 34 -3.18 11.48 2.29
CA ASN A 34 -2.63 10.97 3.56
C ASN A 34 -3.68 10.24 4.41
N ILE A 35 -4.81 10.90 4.68
CA ILE A 35 -5.89 10.30 5.47
C ILE A 35 -6.68 9.26 4.64
N THR A 36 -6.92 9.54 3.37
CA THR A 36 -7.69 8.68 2.46
C THR A 36 -7.05 7.29 2.33
N VAL A 37 -5.73 7.25 2.10
CA VAL A 37 -4.99 5.98 1.99
C VAL A 37 -4.93 5.25 3.34
N ALA A 38 -4.79 5.99 4.45
CA ALA A 38 -4.82 5.38 5.78
C ALA A 38 -6.18 4.77 6.12
N GLU A 39 -7.28 5.42 5.77
CA GLU A 39 -8.65 4.91 5.91
C GLU A 39 -8.87 3.67 5.02
N PHE A 40 -8.34 3.68 3.81
CA PHE A 40 -8.45 2.55 2.89
C PHE A 40 -7.65 1.34 3.39
N ALA A 41 -6.46 1.57 3.94
CA ALA A 41 -5.66 0.52 4.59
C ALA A 41 -6.42 -0.11 5.76
N LEU A 42 -7.11 0.71 6.58
CA LEU A 42 -8.00 0.18 7.63
C LEU A 42 -9.17 -0.62 7.03
N ALA A 43 -9.78 -0.15 5.95
CA ALA A 43 -10.87 -0.86 5.29
C ALA A 43 -10.44 -2.23 4.77
N LEU A 44 -9.27 -2.33 4.14
CA LEU A 44 -8.67 -3.60 3.73
C LEU A 44 -8.39 -4.50 4.94
N LEU A 45 -7.80 -3.95 6.01
CA LEU A 45 -7.51 -4.69 7.23
C LEU A 45 -8.79 -5.27 7.85
N LEU A 46 -9.81 -4.44 8.05
CA LEU A 46 -11.10 -4.87 8.60
C LEU A 46 -11.79 -5.89 7.69
N ASN A 47 -11.70 -5.72 6.38
CA ASN A 47 -12.30 -6.64 5.43
C ASN A 47 -11.71 -8.05 5.57
N VAL A 48 -10.39 -8.18 5.57
CA VAL A 48 -9.70 -9.47 5.76
C VAL A 48 -9.92 -10.01 7.17
N ALA A 49 -9.70 -9.19 8.21
CA ALA A 49 -9.80 -9.61 9.60
C ALA A 49 -11.22 -10.07 9.99
N ARG A 50 -12.26 -9.45 9.42
CA ARG A 50 -13.67 -9.73 9.72
C ARG A 50 -14.38 -10.50 8.61
N LYS A 51 -13.64 -10.92 7.56
CA LYS A 51 -14.15 -11.71 6.42
C LYS A 51 -15.39 -11.10 5.75
N VAL A 52 -15.40 -9.77 5.58
CA VAL A 52 -16.59 -9.05 5.12
C VAL A 52 -16.94 -9.43 3.69
N THR A 53 -15.97 -9.43 2.76
CA THR A 53 -16.18 -9.81 1.36
C THR A 53 -16.54 -11.28 1.23
N GLU A 54 -15.87 -12.18 1.96
CA GLU A 54 -16.18 -13.61 2.00
C GLU A 54 -17.64 -13.84 2.45
N SER A 55 -18.02 -13.21 3.58
CA SER A 55 -19.39 -13.29 4.12
C SER A 55 -20.44 -12.75 3.12
N TYR A 56 -20.16 -11.62 2.48
CA TYR A 56 -21.05 -11.05 1.45
C TYR A 56 -21.19 -11.98 0.25
N THR A 57 -20.09 -12.53 -0.22
CA THR A 57 -20.05 -13.42 -1.39
C THR A 57 -20.80 -14.73 -1.13
N ASP A 58 -20.58 -15.33 0.04
CA ASP A 58 -21.26 -16.53 0.47
C ASP A 58 -22.77 -16.31 0.55
N TYR A 59 -23.19 -15.22 1.20
CA TYR A 59 -24.62 -14.88 1.31
C TYR A 59 -25.26 -14.65 -0.06
N LYS A 60 -24.58 -13.92 -0.95
CA LYS A 60 -25.04 -13.68 -2.33
C LYS A 60 -25.21 -14.97 -3.14
N ASN A 61 -24.36 -15.96 -2.89
CA ASN A 61 -24.39 -17.28 -3.54
C ASN A 61 -25.32 -18.29 -2.86
N GLY A 62 -26.06 -17.86 -1.81
CA GLY A 62 -26.97 -18.72 -1.07
C GLY A 62 -26.29 -19.72 -0.12
N CYS A 63 -24.99 -19.52 0.15
CA CYS A 63 -24.20 -20.33 1.07
C CYS A 63 -24.07 -19.56 2.39
N VAL A 64 -24.73 -20.03 3.45
CA VAL A 64 -24.67 -19.38 4.78
C VAL A 64 -24.13 -20.37 5.78
N LYS A 65 -22.82 -20.27 6.06
CA LYS A 65 -22.13 -21.09 7.08
C LYS A 65 -21.35 -20.17 8.02
N PRO A 66 -22.00 -19.53 9.00
CA PRO A 66 -21.37 -18.57 9.91
C PRO A 66 -20.13 -19.13 10.62
N GLU A 67 -20.07 -20.43 10.88
CA GLU A 67 -18.94 -21.11 11.52
C GLU A 67 -17.63 -21.00 10.71
N ASN A 68 -17.70 -20.83 9.40
CA ASN A 68 -16.53 -20.65 8.53
C ASN A 68 -16.09 -19.18 8.48
N LEU A 69 -16.92 -18.26 8.94
CA LEU A 69 -16.72 -16.80 8.84
C LEU A 69 -16.26 -16.17 10.15
N ILE A 70 -15.67 -16.98 11.04
CA ILE A 70 -15.10 -16.46 12.29
C ILE A 70 -13.93 -15.54 11.98
N GLY A 71 -14.06 -14.27 12.38
CA GLY A 71 -13.02 -13.24 12.20
C GLY A 71 -12.26 -12.93 13.48
N THR A 72 -11.38 -11.94 13.40
CA THR A 72 -10.53 -11.46 14.50
C THR A 72 -10.85 -10.01 14.82
N GLU A 73 -10.94 -9.65 16.10
CA GLU A 73 -11.08 -8.27 16.57
C GLU A 73 -9.73 -7.54 16.49
N LEU A 74 -9.77 -6.22 16.28
CA LEU A 74 -8.58 -5.38 16.25
C LEU A 74 -8.25 -4.80 17.63
N CYS A 75 -9.26 -4.54 18.47
CA CYS A 75 -9.09 -3.98 19.80
C CYS A 75 -8.14 -4.84 20.65
N GLY A 76 -7.16 -4.19 21.30
CA GLY A 76 -6.16 -4.85 22.14
C GLY A 76 -5.08 -5.64 21.37
N LYS A 77 -5.19 -5.78 20.05
CA LYS A 77 -4.20 -6.43 19.20
C LYS A 77 -3.05 -5.49 18.84
N THR A 78 -1.95 -6.05 18.38
CA THR A 78 -0.76 -5.30 17.99
C THR A 78 -0.75 -5.08 16.48
N VAL A 79 -0.62 -3.83 16.05
CA VAL A 79 -0.34 -3.47 14.64
C VAL A 79 1.07 -2.96 14.49
N GLY A 80 1.83 -3.56 13.57
CA GLY A 80 3.12 -3.07 13.09
C GLY A 80 2.92 -2.12 11.90
N ILE A 81 3.43 -0.92 12.01
CA ILE A 81 3.37 0.09 10.94
C ILE A 81 4.77 0.25 10.35
N VAL A 82 4.91 -0.09 9.07
CA VAL A 82 6.16 0.07 8.33
C VAL A 82 6.10 1.34 7.49
N GLY A 83 6.93 2.32 7.89
CA GLY A 83 6.90 3.67 7.33
C GLY A 83 5.89 4.57 8.02
N LEU A 84 6.39 5.44 8.92
CA LEU A 84 5.59 6.41 9.68
C LEU A 84 5.71 7.84 9.08
N GLY A 85 5.73 7.92 7.74
CA GLY A 85 5.57 9.16 6.99
C GLY A 85 4.20 9.82 7.25
N ALA A 86 3.66 10.55 6.30
CA ALA A 86 2.37 11.22 6.45
C ALA A 86 1.19 10.22 6.53
N ILE A 87 1.20 9.18 5.68
CA ILE A 87 0.16 8.15 5.63
C ILE A 87 0.23 7.26 6.87
N GLY A 88 1.42 6.71 7.20
CA GLY A 88 1.59 5.85 8.37
C GLY A 88 1.31 6.57 9.70
N SER A 89 1.60 7.87 9.80
CA SER A 89 1.20 8.69 10.96
C SER A 89 -0.33 8.83 11.07
N ALA A 90 -1.02 9.01 9.94
CA ALA A 90 -2.48 9.04 9.92
C ALA A 90 -3.08 7.68 10.31
N PHE A 91 -2.48 6.58 9.82
CA PHE A 91 -2.89 5.23 10.19
C PHE A 91 -2.65 4.93 11.67
N ALA A 92 -1.52 5.39 12.25
CA ALA A 92 -1.26 5.25 13.69
C ALA A 92 -2.33 5.94 14.54
N LYS A 93 -2.78 7.14 14.14
CA LYS A 93 -3.90 7.83 14.79
C LYS A 93 -5.20 7.02 14.74
N ILE A 94 -5.51 6.41 13.60
CA ILE A 94 -6.69 5.56 13.41
C ILE A 94 -6.58 4.30 14.30
N ALA A 95 -5.44 3.63 14.30
CA ALA A 95 -5.17 2.43 15.09
C ALA A 95 -5.26 2.71 16.61
N HIS A 96 -4.76 3.86 17.05
CA HIS A 96 -4.91 4.32 18.43
C HIS A 96 -6.39 4.48 18.81
N GLY A 97 -7.22 5.06 17.92
CA GLY A 97 -8.66 5.20 18.12
C GLY A 97 -9.40 3.86 18.24
N LEU A 98 -8.84 2.78 17.68
CA LEU A 98 -9.34 1.41 17.79
C LEU A 98 -8.76 0.65 19.00
N SER A 99 -8.04 1.34 19.89
CA SER A 99 -7.39 0.75 21.07
C SER A 99 -6.40 -0.38 20.74
N MET A 100 -5.68 -0.24 19.61
CA MET A 100 -4.61 -1.17 19.22
C MET A 100 -3.30 -0.81 19.90
N ASN A 101 -2.43 -1.80 20.14
CA ASN A 101 -1.03 -1.58 20.46
C ASN A 101 -0.28 -1.29 19.15
N ILE A 102 0.57 -0.25 19.13
CA ILE A 102 1.21 0.21 17.89
C ILE A 102 2.72 0.03 17.97
N LEU A 103 3.27 -0.80 17.08
CA LEU A 103 4.69 -0.90 16.82
C LEU A 103 5.03 -0.12 15.55
N GLY A 104 6.12 0.63 15.57
CA GLY A 104 6.58 1.44 14.46
C GLY A 104 7.95 1.01 13.95
N PHE A 105 8.12 0.86 12.65
CA PHE A 105 9.40 0.73 11.98
C PHE A 105 9.58 1.84 10.97
N ASP A 106 10.52 2.74 11.21
CA ASP A 106 10.88 3.85 10.33
C ASP A 106 12.34 4.23 10.56
N LYS A 107 12.95 4.84 9.56
CA LYS A 107 14.30 5.41 9.69
C LYS A 107 14.35 6.59 10.67
N TYR A 108 13.25 7.33 10.78
CA TYR A 108 13.16 8.52 11.63
C TYR A 108 11.99 8.38 12.61
N GLU A 109 12.31 8.36 13.90
CA GLU A 109 11.31 8.34 14.95
C GLU A 109 10.68 9.73 15.12
N LYS A 110 9.37 9.75 15.33
CA LYS A 110 8.61 10.98 15.61
C LYS A 110 8.13 10.96 17.05
N GLU A 111 8.65 11.84 17.87
CA GLU A 111 8.30 11.92 19.29
C GLU A 111 6.79 12.20 19.49
N GLU A 112 6.21 13.00 18.62
CA GLU A 112 4.77 13.27 18.63
C GLU A 112 3.92 11.98 18.52
N LEU A 113 4.33 10.99 17.74
CA LEU A 113 3.59 9.74 17.61
C LEU A 113 3.70 8.85 18.85
N LYS A 114 4.85 8.90 19.54
CA LYS A 114 5.04 8.20 20.81
C LYS A 114 4.12 8.78 21.88
N GLN A 115 4.11 10.11 22.03
CA GLN A 115 3.37 10.81 23.07
C GLN A 115 1.86 10.79 22.85
N ASN A 116 1.41 11.03 21.61
CA ASN A 116 -0.01 11.22 21.32
C ASN A 116 -0.74 9.91 21.01
N TYR A 117 -0.03 8.91 20.45
CA TYR A 117 -0.66 7.68 19.96
C TYR A 117 -0.03 6.41 20.51
N GLY A 118 0.94 6.52 21.40
CA GLY A 118 1.56 5.36 22.05
C GLY A 118 2.39 4.49 21.12
N VAL A 119 2.90 5.05 20.01
CA VAL A 119 3.75 4.31 19.05
C VAL A 119 5.05 3.91 19.75
N LYS A 120 5.36 2.62 19.73
CA LYS A 120 6.64 2.07 20.19
C LYS A 120 7.50 1.72 18.98
N TYR A 121 8.57 2.47 18.75
CA TYR A 121 9.50 2.16 17.67
C TYR A 121 10.33 0.93 18.01
N THR A 122 10.55 0.08 17.02
CA THR A 122 11.28 -1.17 17.18
C THR A 122 12.03 -1.54 15.90
N ASP A 123 12.89 -2.56 15.96
CA ASP A 123 13.50 -3.16 14.78
C ASP A 123 12.48 -3.98 13.97
N PHE A 124 12.85 -4.28 12.73
CA PHE A 124 11.95 -4.95 11.79
C PHE A 124 11.60 -6.39 12.25
N ASP A 125 12.58 -7.12 12.78
CA ASP A 125 12.39 -8.49 13.24
C ASP A 125 11.40 -8.58 14.40
N THR A 126 11.50 -7.66 15.36
CA THR A 126 10.57 -7.55 16.48
C THR A 126 9.18 -7.19 16.01
N LEU A 127 9.07 -6.23 15.06
CA LEU A 127 7.78 -5.87 14.45
C LEU A 127 7.12 -7.10 13.81
N LEU A 128 7.86 -7.89 13.02
CA LEU A 128 7.32 -9.09 12.38
C LEU A 128 6.79 -10.10 13.39
N LYS A 129 7.55 -10.37 14.46
CA LYS A 129 7.20 -11.39 15.48
C LYS A 129 6.04 -10.99 16.36
N GLU A 130 5.92 -9.72 16.71
CA GLU A 130 4.95 -9.26 17.71
C GLU A 130 3.63 -8.76 17.13
N SER A 131 3.59 -8.46 15.83
CA SER A 131 2.40 -7.91 15.18
C SER A 131 1.35 -8.98 14.88
N ASP A 132 0.10 -8.68 15.20
CA ASP A 132 -1.08 -9.43 14.75
C ASP A 132 -1.52 -8.91 13.36
N PHE A 133 -1.23 -7.64 13.08
CA PHE A 133 -1.50 -6.96 11.83
C PHE A 133 -0.28 -6.15 11.41
N ILE A 134 0.02 -6.08 10.11
CA ILE A 134 1.10 -5.24 9.58
C ILE A 134 0.51 -4.34 8.49
N SER A 135 0.78 -3.04 8.57
CA SER A 135 0.38 -2.07 7.54
C SER A 135 1.60 -1.35 6.97
N ILE A 136 1.74 -1.42 5.64
CA ILE A 136 2.92 -0.92 4.93
C ILE A 136 2.59 0.42 4.28
N HIS A 137 3.37 1.45 4.64
CA HIS A 137 3.25 2.82 4.14
C HIS A 137 4.62 3.43 3.76
N ALA A 138 5.64 2.57 3.66
CA ALA A 138 6.98 2.99 3.26
C ALA A 138 7.04 3.30 1.76
N PRO A 139 7.86 4.27 1.32
CA PRO A 139 8.19 4.43 -0.09
C PRO A 139 9.11 3.30 -0.55
N LEU A 140 9.05 2.95 -1.83
CA LEU A 140 10.00 2.01 -2.43
C LEU A 140 11.37 2.68 -2.61
N THR A 141 12.41 2.00 -2.19
CA THR A 141 13.81 2.35 -2.38
C THR A 141 14.60 1.11 -2.80
N LYS A 142 15.87 1.27 -3.19
CA LYS A 142 16.70 0.11 -3.50
C LYS A 142 16.95 -0.79 -2.29
N ASP A 143 16.96 -0.21 -1.10
CA ASP A 143 17.32 -0.92 0.14
C ASP A 143 16.16 -1.72 0.73
N ASN A 144 14.91 -1.44 0.32
CA ASN A 144 13.72 -2.11 0.84
C ASN A 144 12.90 -2.86 -0.24
N TYR A 145 13.51 -3.07 -1.42
CA TYR A 145 12.94 -3.97 -2.42
C TYR A 145 12.82 -5.38 -1.84
N HIS A 146 11.63 -5.98 -1.92
CA HIS A 146 11.29 -7.28 -1.32
C HIS A 146 11.64 -7.38 0.17
N MET A 147 11.44 -6.29 0.94
CA MET A 147 11.67 -6.34 2.38
C MET A 147 10.78 -7.34 3.10
N PHE A 148 9.63 -7.69 2.50
CA PHE A 148 8.79 -8.81 2.91
C PHE A 148 9.02 -9.98 1.95
N ASP A 149 10.03 -10.76 2.25
CA ASP A 149 10.46 -11.97 1.57
C ASP A 149 10.02 -13.24 2.35
N GLU A 150 10.44 -14.41 1.87
CA GLU A 150 10.16 -15.70 2.50
C GLU A 150 10.60 -15.75 3.98
N GLU A 151 11.77 -15.20 4.30
CA GLU A 151 12.29 -15.19 5.66
C GLU A 151 11.50 -14.25 6.58
N SER A 152 11.03 -13.15 6.06
CA SER A 152 10.14 -12.22 6.77
C SER A 152 8.81 -12.89 7.12
N PHE A 153 8.18 -13.59 6.18
CA PHE A 153 6.93 -14.32 6.43
C PHE A 153 7.08 -15.45 7.44
N LYS A 154 8.21 -16.15 7.47
CA LYS A 154 8.50 -17.18 8.49
C LYS A 154 8.57 -16.64 9.92
N LYS A 155 8.91 -15.34 10.08
CA LYS A 155 8.98 -14.67 11.39
C LYS A 155 7.64 -14.16 11.87
N MET A 156 6.67 -14.01 10.99
CA MET A 156 5.34 -13.48 11.32
C MET A 156 4.51 -14.51 12.09
N LYS A 157 3.51 -14.01 12.83
CA LYS A 157 2.52 -14.88 13.47
C LYS A 157 1.68 -15.57 12.41
N LYS A 158 1.30 -16.83 12.63
CA LYS A 158 0.39 -17.58 11.73
C LYS A 158 -0.99 -16.93 11.60
N THR A 159 -1.37 -16.12 12.57
CA THR A 159 -2.61 -15.35 12.58
C THR A 159 -2.45 -13.95 11.99
N ALA A 160 -1.24 -13.57 11.58
CA ALA A 160 -0.96 -12.23 11.10
C ALA A 160 -1.64 -11.94 9.75
N ILE A 161 -2.13 -10.71 9.59
CA ILE A 161 -2.65 -10.17 8.34
C ILE A 161 -1.76 -9.01 7.92
N ILE A 162 -1.36 -8.98 6.64
CA ILE A 162 -0.56 -7.91 6.06
C ILE A 162 -1.41 -7.03 5.14
N VAL A 163 -1.21 -5.71 5.21
CA VAL A 163 -1.86 -4.74 4.31
C VAL A 163 -0.81 -3.91 3.62
N ASN A 164 -0.90 -3.80 2.29
CA ASN A 164 0.00 -2.97 1.50
C ASN A 164 -0.78 -1.96 0.64
N THR A 165 -0.60 -0.68 0.96
CA THR A 165 -1.09 0.47 0.19
C THR A 165 0.05 1.38 -0.27
N GLY A 166 1.28 0.90 -0.19
CA GLY A 166 2.49 1.62 -0.56
C GLY A 166 2.94 1.36 -1.99
N ARG A 167 3.79 0.33 -2.17
CA ARG A 167 4.28 -0.14 -3.48
C ARG A 167 4.33 -1.66 -3.48
N GLY A 168 3.96 -2.26 -4.62
CA GLY A 168 3.89 -3.71 -4.78
C GLY A 168 5.23 -4.39 -4.48
N GLU A 169 6.30 -3.82 -4.98
CA GLU A 169 7.66 -4.34 -4.87
C GLU A 169 8.26 -4.34 -3.45
N LEU A 170 7.55 -3.84 -2.45
CA LEU A 170 7.92 -4.01 -1.03
C LEU A 170 7.70 -5.44 -0.54
N ILE A 171 6.84 -6.18 -1.24
CA ILE A 171 6.54 -7.58 -0.97
C ILE A 171 6.98 -8.43 -2.16
N ASP A 172 7.75 -9.47 -1.90
CA ASP A 172 7.91 -10.56 -2.87
C ASP A 172 6.56 -11.27 -3.02
N THR A 173 5.93 -11.08 -4.16
CA THR A 173 4.56 -11.58 -4.42
C THR A 173 4.51 -13.11 -4.38
N LYS A 174 5.57 -13.79 -4.84
CA LYS A 174 5.67 -15.25 -4.79
C LYS A 174 5.77 -15.74 -3.34
N ALA A 175 6.62 -15.11 -2.54
CA ALA A 175 6.78 -15.45 -1.13
C ALA A 175 5.47 -15.21 -0.36
N LEU A 176 4.74 -14.13 -0.66
CA LEU A 176 3.42 -13.88 -0.08
C LEU A 176 2.42 -14.97 -0.42
N TYR A 177 2.32 -15.33 -1.71
CA TYR A 177 1.43 -16.41 -2.15
C TYR A 177 1.74 -17.72 -1.41
N ASP A 178 2.99 -18.12 -1.38
CA ASP A 178 3.43 -19.34 -0.69
C ASP A 178 3.14 -19.28 0.82
N ALA A 179 3.38 -18.12 1.46
CA ALA A 179 3.09 -17.94 2.89
C ALA A 179 1.60 -18.10 3.22
N ILE A 180 0.71 -17.60 2.37
CA ILE A 180 -0.74 -17.71 2.56
C ILE A 180 -1.21 -19.15 2.32
N VAL A 181 -0.81 -19.77 1.21
CA VAL A 181 -1.21 -21.14 0.85
C VAL A 181 -0.70 -22.15 1.90
N ASN A 182 0.51 -21.94 2.41
CA ASN A 182 1.10 -22.78 3.46
C ASN A 182 0.65 -22.39 4.88
N LYS A 183 -0.28 -21.45 5.03
CA LYS A 183 -0.83 -20.98 6.32
C LYS A 183 0.26 -20.47 7.28
N GLN A 184 1.29 -19.85 6.73
CA GLN A 184 2.31 -19.14 7.51
C GLN A 184 1.78 -17.80 8.03
N ILE A 185 0.88 -17.14 7.25
CA ILE A 185 0.11 -15.98 7.67
C ILE A 185 -1.38 -16.19 7.36
N ALA A 186 -2.26 -15.40 7.98
CA ALA A 186 -3.70 -15.57 7.87
C ALA A 186 -4.33 -14.97 6.62
N GLY A 187 -3.74 -13.92 6.05
CA GLY A 187 -4.28 -13.28 4.86
C GLY A 187 -3.61 -11.95 4.50
N ALA A 188 -4.08 -11.33 3.43
CA ALA A 188 -3.53 -10.07 2.94
C ALA A 188 -4.60 -9.13 2.37
N GLY A 189 -4.40 -7.81 2.55
CA GLY A 189 -5.14 -6.74 1.89
C GLY A 189 -4.19 -5.89 1.04
N LEU A 190 -4.35 -5.89 -0.27
CA LEU A 190 -3.38 -5.35 -1.21
C LEU A 190 -4.06 -4.34 -2.12
N ASP A 191 -3.63 -3.08 -2.11
CA ASP A 191 -4.05 -2.10 -3.11
C ASP A 191 -3.04 -1.96 -4.24
N VAL A 192 -1.86 -2.54 -4.06
CA VAL A 192 -0.75 -2.54 -5.01
C VAL A 192 -0.12 -3.93 -5.12
N LEU A 193 0.34 -4.27 -6.32
CA LEU A 193 1.05 -5.52 -6.61
C LEU A 193 2.27 -5.26 -7.48
N GLU A 194 3.24 -6.16 -7.46
CA GLU A 194 4.30 -6.14 -8.45
C GLU A 194 3.71 -6.32 -9.85
N LYS A 195 4.18 -5.51 -10.81
CA LYS A 195 3.69 -5.57 -12.19
C LYS A 195 2.15 -5.45 -12.31
N GLU A 196 1.53 -4.62 -11.45
CA GLU A 196 0.08 -4.43 -11.42
C GLU A 196 -0.49 -3.94 -12.76
N GLU A 197 0.29 -3.25 -13.58
CA GLU A 197 -0.06 -2.83 -14.93
C GLU A 197 -0.47 -4.00 -15.83
N THR A 198 0.06 -5.20 -15.59
CA THR A 198 -0.27 -6.40 -16.37
C THR A 198 -1.65 -6.96 -16.08
N ILE A 199 -2.27 -6.54 -14.98
CA ILE A 199 -3.59 -7.02 -14.55
C ILE A 199 -4.70 -6.08 -15.01
N THR A 200 -4.41 -4.78 -15.06
CA THR A 200 -5.39 -3.73 -15.33
C THR A 200 -5.56 -3.44 -16.83
N ASP A 201 -4.63 -3.85 -17.66
CA ASP A 201 -4.65 -3.63 -19.10
C ASP A 201 -4.85 -4.94 -19.87
N PHE A 202 -6.10 -5.18 -20.32
CA PHE A 202 -6.45 -6.39 -21.07
C PHE A 202 -5.71 -6.45 -22.43
N ASP A 203 -5.42 -5.31 -23.04
CA ASP A 203 -4.64 -5.23 -24.27
C ASP A 203 -3.18 -5.62 -24.03
N TYR A 204 -2.66 -5.36 -22.83
CA TYR A 204 -1.35 -5.81 -22.40
C TYR A 204 -1.29 -7.35 -22.28
N ILE A 205 -2.36 -7.97 -21.75
CA ILE A 205 -2.48 -9.42 -21.63
C ILE A 205 -2.59 -10.10 -23.00
N VAL A 206 -3.31 -9.49 -23.95
CA VAL A 206 -3.42 -10.00 -25.34
C VAL A 206 -2.09 -9.90 -26.07
N GLY A 207 -1.21 -8.99 -25.67
CA GLY A 207 0.17 -8.86 -26.17
C GLY A 207 1.17 -9.85 -25.56
N LEU A 208 0.74 -10.91 -24.87
CA LEU A 208 1.55 -11.88 -24.11
C LEU A 208 2.78 -12.45 -24.86
N ASN A 209 2.78 -12.46 -26.18
CA ASN A 209 3.94 -12.87 -26.97
C ASN A 209 5.16 -11.94 -26.85
N ARG A 210 5.05 -10.84 -26.10
CA ARG A 210 6.12 -9.85 -25.88
C ARG A 210 6.55 -9.73 -24.40
N LEU A 211 5.89 -10.47 -23.48
CA LEU A 211 6.27 -10.45 -22.09
C LEU A 211 7.53 -11.27 -21.85
N ASP A 212 8.44 -10.74 -21.06
CA ASP A 212 9.55 -11.53 -20.54
C ASP A 212 9.01 -12.57 -19.53
N LYS A 213 9.85 -13.57 -19.25
CA LYS A 213 9.47 -14.70 -18.38
C LYS A 213 9.06 -14.23 -16.98
N PHE A 214 9.76 -13.25 -16.41
CA PHE A 214 9.48 -12.72 -15.07
C PHE A 214 8.09 -12.06 -15.01
N THR A 215 7.77 -11.21 -15.97
CA THR A 215 6.47 -10.54 -16.04
C THR A 215 5.32 -11.54 -16.21
N LEU A 216 5.52 -12.61 -17.00
CA LEU A 216 4.52 -13.66 -17.14
C LEU A 216 4.31 -14.43 -15.83
N GLU A 217 5.39 -14.81 -15.14
CA GLU A 217 5.32 -15.50 -13.85
C GLU A 217 4.59 -14.63 -12.81
N GLN A 218 4.89 -13.33 -12.73
CA GLN A 218 4.20 -12.41 -11.83
C GLN A 218 2.70 -12.29 -12.16
N THR A 219 2.35 -12.18 -13.43
CA THR A 219 0.94 -12.12 -13.85
C THR A 219 0.18 -13.37 -13.41
N ILE A 220 0.77 -14.57 -13.54
CA ILE A 220 0.18 -15.82 -13.10
C ILE A 220 0.00 -15.82 -11.57
N ILE A 221 1.03 -15.46 -10.81
CA ILE A 221 0.97 -15.42 -9.34
C ILE A 221 -0.08 -14.41 -8.87
N ASN A 222 -0.09 -13.21 -9.44
CA ASN A 222 -1.10 -12.20 -9.14
C ASN A 222 -2.52 -12.74 -9.37
N SER A 223 -2.74 -13.44 -10.50
CA SER A 223 -4.05 -14.04 -10.79
C SER A 223 -4.45 -15.15 -9.81
N GLN A 224 -3.48 -15.87 -9.25
CA GLN A 224 -3.72 -16.87 -8.21
C GLN A 224 -4.05 -16.22 -6.85
N LEU A 225 -3.38 -15.12 -6.48
CA LEU A 225 -3.71 -14.37 -5.28
C LEU A 225 -5.17 -13.88 -5.27
N PHE A 226 -5.69 -13.41 -6.41
CA PHE A 226 -7.10 -13.00 -6.54
C PHE A 226 -8.12 -14.09 -6.21
N ARG A 227 -7.72 -15.36 -6.26
CA ARG A 227 -8.61 -16.51 -6.05
C ARG A 227 -8.62 -17.00 -4.61
N LEU A 228 -7.77 -16.44 -3.75
CA LEU A 228 -7.70 -16.82 -2.34
C LEU A 228 -8.75 -16.04 -1.55
N ASP A 229 -9.61 -16.73 -0.82
CA ASP A 229 -10.72 -16.12 -0.05
C ASP A 229 -10.22 -15.17 1.06
N ASN A 230 -9.01 -15.40 1.57
CA ASN A 230 -8.37 -14.59 2.60
C ASN A 230 -7.42 -13.50 2.04
N VAL A 231 -7.55 -13.19 0.75
CA VAL A 231 -6.81 -12.11 0.08
C VAL A 231 -7.78 -11.15 -0.57
N ILE A 232 -7.66 -9.87 -0.25
CA ILE A 232 -8.39 -8.80 -0.92
C ILE A 232 -7.41 -7.99 -1.74
N VAL A 233 -7.67 -7.87 -3.04
CA VAL A 233 -6.88 -7.02 -3.93
C VAL A 233 -7.78 -5.94 -4.53
N THR A 234 -7.28 -4.70 -4.55
CA THR A 234 -7.95 -3.54 -5.14
C THR A 234 -7.02 -2.88 -6.17
N PRO A 235 -7.57 -2.25 -7.23
CA PRO A 235 -6.78 -1.81 -8.38
C PRO A 235 -6.15 -0.42 -8.16
N HIS A 236 -5.25 -0.30 -7.17
CA HIS A 236 -4.52 0.92 -6.82
C HIS A 236 -5.44 2.14 -6.64
N THR A 237 -6.50 1.96 -5.86
CA THR A 237 -7.56 2.96 -5.68
C THR A 237 -7.62 3.54 -4.26
N ALA A 238 -6.66 3.23 -3.40
CA ALA A 238 -6.64 3.71 -2.02
C ALA A 238 -6.70 5.24 -1.89
N PHE A 239 -6.24 5.97 -2.92
CA PHE A 239 -6.32 7.43 -2.97
C PHE A 239 -7.69 7.98 -3.37
N ASN A 240 -8.60 7.17 -3.91
CA ASN A 240 -9.76 7.61 -4.69
C ASN A 240 -10.95 7.99 -3.80
N SER A 241 -10.87 9.12 -3.11
CA SER A 241 -12.01 9.77 -2.46
C SER A 241 -12.32 11.14 -3.09
N ARG A 242 -13.53 11.63 -2.89
CA ARG A 242 -13.96 12.94 -3.41
C ARG A 242 -13.03 14.05 -2.91
N GLU A 243 -12.67 14.03 -1.65
CA GLU A 243 -11.82 15.01 -0.99
C GLU A 243 -10.38 14.94 -1.51
N ALA A 244 -9.85 13.73 -1.73
CA ALA A 244 -8.52 13.56 -2.29
C ALA A 244 -8.45 14.04 -3.74
N ILE A 245 -9.45 13.71 -4.57
CA ILE A 245 -9.54 14.20 -5.96
C ILE A 245 -9.62 15.72 -5.99
N GLN A 246 -10.41 16.33 -5.11
CA GLN A 246 -10.49 17.79 -5.03
C GLN A 246 -9.15 18.42 -4.67
N ARG A 247 -8.42 17.85 -3.68
CA ARG A 247 -7.08 18.31 -3.32
C ARG A 247 -6.07 18.14 -4.46
N ILE A 248 -6.13 17.03 -5.19
CA ILE A 248 -5.30 16.82 -6.39
C ILE A 248 -5.53 17.94 -7.42
N LEU A 249 -6.79 18.21 -7.74
CA LEU A 249 -7.14 19.24 -8.74
C LEU A 249 -6.68 20.62 -8.29
N GLN A 250 -6.93 20.98 -7.04
CA GLN A 250 -6.50 22.25 -6.47
C GLN A 250 -4.98 22.41 -6.52
N THR A 251 -4.23 21.40 -6.08
CA THR A 251 -2.76 21.43 -6.11
C THR A 251 -2.22 21.50 -7.54
N THR A 252 -2.79 20.71 -8.47
CA THR A 252 -2.36 20.73 -9.87
C THR A 252 -2.61 22.10 -10.50
N MET A 253 -3.78 22.71 -10.28
CA MET A 253 -4.09 24.07 -10.77
C MET A 253 -3.16 25.12 -10.14
N SER A 254 -2.89 25.01 -8.84
CA SER A 254 -1.93 25.90 -8.18
C SER A 254 -0.53 25.79 -8.79
N ASN A 255 -0.04 24.56 -9.02
CA ASN A 255 1.25 24.31 -9.65
C ASN A 255 1.36 24.95 -11.04
N ILE A 256 0.31 24.83 -11.87
CA ILE A 256 0.26 25.42 -13.23
C ILE A 256 0.27 26.94 -13.16
N ASN A 257 -0.52 27.55 -12.25
CA ASN A 257 -0.60 28.98 -12.08
C ASN A 257 0.73 29.58 -11.58
N GLU A 258 1.36 28.94 -10.60
CA GLU A 258 2.69 29.34 -10.10
C GLU A 258 3.73 29.27 -11.21
N PHE A 259 3.76 28.18 -11.97
CA PHE A 259 4.66 28.06 -13.12
C PHE A 259 4.45 29.17 -14.16
N SER A 260 3.21 29.52 -14.45
CA SER A 260 2.87 30.61 -15.38
C SER A 260 3.33 31.98 -14.87
N SER A 261 3.45 32.14 -13.57
CA SER A 261 3.96 33.36 -12.91
C SER A 261 5.48 33.35 -12.71
N GLY A 262 6.17 32.34 -13.20
CA GLY A 262 7.63 32.20 -13.10
C GLY A 262 8.12 31.50 -11.84
N ASN A 263 7.22 30.96 -11.00
CA ASN A 263 7.54 30.22 -9.79
C ASN A 263 7.35 28.70 -10.02
N ILE A 264 8.18 27.88 -9.41
CA ILE A 264 8.04 26.42 -9.48
C ILE A 264 7.89 25.87 -8.06
N GLN A 265 6.67 25.45 -7.71
CA GLN A 265 6.39 24.75 -6.44
C GLN A 265 6.22 23.23 -6.71
N ASN A 266 6.43 22.42 -5.67
CA ASN A 266 6.31 20.95 -5.74
C ASN A 266 7.16 20.31 -6.87
N ASN A 267 8.30 20.92 -7.19
CA ASN A 267 9.20 20.40 -8.20
C ASN A 267 9.89 19.13 -7.71
N VAL A 268 9.78 18.05 -8.49
CA VAL A 268 10.42 16.75 -8.18
C VAL A 268 11.83 16.65 -8.78
N ILE A 269 12.18 17.55 -9.67
CA ILE A 269 13.52 17.66 -10.28
C ILE A 269 14.24 18.81 -9.59
N LYS A 270 15.32 18.50 -8.85
CA LYS A 270 16.23 19.53 -8.38
C LYS A 270 17.05 20.02 -9.58
N ILE A 271 16.67 21.17 -10.12
CA ILE A 271 17.43 21.90 -11.14
C ILE A 271 18.60 22.60 -10.46
#